data_ecd0209c8cbedcb4cfbbcab0bf0c78fd
#
_entry.id   ecd0209c8cbedcb4cfbbcab0bf0c78fd
#
_cell.length_a   1.000
_cell.length_b   1.000
_cell.length_c   1.000
_cell.angle_alpha   90.00
_cell.angle_beta   90.00
_cell.angle_gamma   90.00
#
_symmetry.space_group_name_H-M   'P 1'
#
loop_
_entity.id
_entity.type
_entity.pdbx_description
1 polymer ?
#
loop_
_entity_poly.entity_id
_entity_poly.type
_entity_poly.pdbx_seq_one_letter_code
_entity_poly.pdbx_strand_id
1 'polypeptide(L)'
;MTEDTTSEDAAAGADSVALDPWGSSTIADYRALFEEFGIEAFEELLPSVPTPHYLMRRAIIFGHRDYDRVIEAMREDEPFAALSGFMPTGDPHIGHKLVFDELIWHQQQGGDTYALIADLEAHSARGLSWDEIDEHAEDYLLSLLAFGFDPEAGTLYRQSEHREVQDLSFELGIEANFSELGAIYGFDGETDVSHMQSVVTQMADILYPQLESPKPTVIPVGPDQDPHIRLARDLATRMRYFGVTTAYASFEADPAELAHVEAAYEALADEQVRCGDAADWLETHGEADQPGLAGAIEKLQAAGQEPLRPRVRFLDRNATETAFEALIEAIDGEKRVYDEHVDAFDLDHEAAERLAREIEVENGGYGFIRPSSIYHRFMTGLTGGKMSSSIPASHISLLDDPEEGADKVRAGTTGGRETAAEQRELGGRPDECPIYELYAYLLAGDDDSYAERVYEECTAGDRLCGACKAEAAEEMETFLADHQERREQMRPVLEDLEIEVRPDRI
;
A
#
# COMPACT_ATOMS: atom_id res chain seq x y z
N MET A 1 -15.90 44.98 -41.33
CA MET A 1 -14.67 45.47 -40.72
C MET A 1 -14.48 44.59 -39.51
N THR A 2 -13.88 43.39 -39.69
CA THR A 2 -12.43 43.10 -39.58
C THR A 2 -11.93 43.43 -38.19
N GLU A 3 -11.43 42.56 -37.38
CA GLU A 3 -10.29 41.64 -37.51
C GLU A 3 -10.43 40.63 -36.33
N ASP A 4 -10.39 39.40 -36.48
CA ASP A 4 -9.30 38.43 -36.60
C ASP A 4 -8.09 38.69 -35.69
N THR A 5 -7.95 37.94 -34.65
CA THR A 5 -6.69 37.62 -33.99
C THR A 5 -6.70 36.18 -33.44
N THR A 6 -6.16 35.32 -34.24
CA THR A 6 -5.23 34.20 -34.01
C THR A 6 -5.08 33.65 -32.60
N SER A 7 -5.38 32.35 -32.56
CA SER A 7 -4.89 31.37 -31.64
C SER A 7 -3.37 31.39 -31.48
N GLU A 8 -2.88 31.34 -30.24
CA GLU A 8 -1.56 30.82 -29.92
C GLU A 8 -1.66 29.82 -28.78
N ASP A 9 -1.23 28.63 -29.12
CA ASP A 9 -0.61 27.60 -28.31
C ASP A 9 -0.99 27.49 -26.80
N ALA A 10 -1.98 26.66 -26.54
CA ALA A 10 -2.00 25.90 -25.33
C ALA A 10 -0.96 24.77 -25.48
N ALA A 11 0.22 24.94 -24.90
CA ALA A 11 1.13 23.85 -24.62
C ALA A 11 0.37 22.80 -23.83
N ALA A 12 0.31 21.58 -24.37
CA ALA A 12 -0.15 20.41 -23.64
C ALA A 12 0.76 20.25 -22.41
N GLY A 13 0.27 20.66 -21.25
CA GLY A 13 0.81 20.22 -19.97
C GLY A 13 0.59 18.71 -19.91
N ALA A 14 1.61 17.96 -19.56
CA ALA A 14 1.46 16.58 -19.17
C ALA A 14 0.38 16.55 -18.07
N ASP A 15 -0.71 15.81 -18.31
CA ASP A 15 -1.76 15.62 -17.32
C ASP A 15 -1.11 14.93 -16.11
N SER A 16 -0.94 15.65 -15.01
CA SER A 16 -0.51 15.07 -13.74
C SER A 16 -1.59 14.09 -13.28
N VAL A 17 -1.18 12.88 -12.92
CA VAL A 17 -2.10 11.88 -12.36
C VAL A 17 -2.59 12.38 -11.01
N ALA A 18 -3.88 12.67 -10.88
CA ALA A 18 -4.48 13.01 -9.61
C ALA A 18 -5.01 11.74 -8.94
N LEU A 19 -4.46 11.38 -7.78
CA LEU A 19 -4.96 10.30 -6.95
C LEU A 19 -5.99 10.87 -5.97
N ASP A 20 -7.25 10.45 -6.14
CA ASP A 20 -8.35 10.86 -5.28
C ASP A 20 -8.95 9.61 -4.60
N PRO A 21 -8.75 9.43 -3.28
CA PRO A 21 -9.22 8.27 -2.54
C PRO A 21 -10.73 8.05 -2.61
N TRP A 22 -11.50 9.11 -2.81
CA TRP A 22 -12.97 9.04 -2.91
C TRP A 22 -13.49 9.17 -4.34
N GLY A 23 -12.60 9.38 -5.30
CA GLY A 23 -12.93 9.55 -6.71
C GLY A 23 -13.02 8.26 -7.50
N SER A 24 -13.58 8.36 -8.71
CA SER A 24 -13.69 7.24 -9.67
C SER A 24 -12.77 7.41 -10.87
N SER A 25 -11.63 8.10 -10.71
CA SER A 25 -10.68 8.33 -11.80
C SER A 25 -10.04 7.02 -12.27
N THR A 26 -9.93 6.86 -13.60
CA THR A 26 -9.16 5.77 -14.21
C THR A 26 -7.71 6.19 -14.39
N ILE A 27 -6.79 5.32 -14.01
CA ILE A 27 -5.36 5.55 -14.25
C ILE A 27 -5.03 5.00 -15.63
N ALA A 28 -4.75 5.91 -16.56
CA ALA A 28 -4.42 5.55 -17.95
C ALA A 28 -2.98 5.03 -18.11
N ASP A 29 -2.06 5.48 -17.25
CA ASP A 29 -0.65 5.08 -17.27
C ASP A 29 -0.13 4.83 -15.85
N TYR A 30 0.01 3.57 -15.48
CA TYR A 30 0.58 3.15 -14.20
C TYR A 30 2.08 3.50 -14.06
N ARG A 31 2.80 3.77 -15.18
CA ARG A 31 4.21 4.15 -15.13
C ARG A 31 4.42 5.54 -14.53
N ALA A 32 3.48 6.45 -14.73
CA ALA A 32 3.52 7.78 -14.12
C ALA A 32 3.53 7.70 -12.59
N LEU A 33 2.92 6.66 -12.00
CA LEU A 33 2.90 6.47 -10.56
C LEU A 33 4.28 6.21 -9.95
N PHE A 34 5.17 5.55 -10.68
CA PHE A 34 6.53 5.31 -10.23
C PHE A 34 7.34 6.62 -10.16
N GLU A 35 7.20 7.48 -11.16
CA GLU A 35 7.95 8.74 -11.28
C GLU A 35 7.41 9.84 -10.36
N GLU A 36 6.07 9.98 -10.27
CA GLU A 36 5.44 11.09 -9.57
C GLU A 36 5.22 10.83 -8.07
N PHE A 37 4.97 9.56 -7.69
CA PHE A 37 4.59 9.22 -6.32
C PHE A 37 5.63 8.38 -5.58
N GLY A 38 6.73 7.96 -6.24
CA GLY A 38 7.79 7.15 -5.61
C GLY A 38 7.28 5.76 -5.19
N ILE A 39 6.35 5.19 -5.96
CA ILE A 39 5.97 3.78 -5.88
C ILE A 39 7.07 2.98 -6.60
N GLU A 40 7.51 1.87 -6.03
CA GLU A 40 8.53 1.01 -6.61
C GLU A 40 7.89 -0.15 -7.38
N ALA A 41 8.57 -0.66 -8.41
CA ALA A 41 8.02 -1.74 -9.25
C ALA A 41 8.05 -3.08 -8.49
N PHE A 42 6.90 -3.74 -8.36
CA PHE A 42 6.79 -5.02 -7.67
C PHE A 42 7.54 -6.16 -8.37
N GLU A 43 7.72 -6.07 -9.69
CA GLU A 43 8.43 -7.07 -10.50
C GLU A 43 9.85 -7.36 -9.95
N GLU A 44 10.53 -6.35 -9.40
CA GLU A 44 11.87 -6.48 -8.83
C GLU A 44 11.88 -7.32 -7.55
N LEU A 45 10.81 -7.27 -6.77
CA LEU A 45 10.65 -8.05 -5.53
C LEU A 45 10.12 -9.47 -5.76
N LEU A 46 9.41 -9.72 -6.85
CA LEU A 46 8.73 -10.99 -7.11
C LEU A 46 9.62 -12.24 -6.91
N PRO A 47 10.90 -12.26 -7.34
CA PRO A 47 11.78 -13.41 -7.10
C PRO A 47 12.10 -13.68 -5.62
N SER A 48 11.86 -12.69 -4.74
CA SER A 48 12.12 -12.78 -3.30
C SER A 48 10.93 -13.25 -2.50
N VAL A 49 9.71 -13.21 -3.07
CA VAL A 49 8.47 -13.66 -2.42
C VAL A 49 8.47 -15.19 -2.30
N PRO A 50 8.30 -15.78 -1.10
CA PRO A 50 8.45 -17.23 -0.90
C PRO A 50 7.49 -18.07 -1.74
N THR A 51 6.21 -17.70 -1.77
CA THR A 51 5.15 -18.39 -2.52
C THR A 51 4.21 -17.37 -3.15
N PRO A 52 4.62 -16.71 -4.26
CA PRO A 52 3.89 -15.57 -4.77
C PRO A 52 2.46 -15.96 -5.20
N HIS A 53 1.50 -15.14 -4.78
CA HIS A 53 0.11 -15.25 -5.19
C HIS A 53 -0.04 -15.04 -6.71
N TYR A 54 -1.08 -15.61 -7.34
CA TYR A 54 -1.29 -15.45 -8.80
C TYR A 54 -1.42 -13.98 -9.21
N LEU A 55 -1.98 -13.11 -8.37
CA LEU A 55 -2.05 -11.67 -8.63
C LEU A 55 -0.65 -11.02 -8.76
N MET A 56 0.33 -11.52 -8.00
CA MET A 56 1.73 -11.10 -8.09
C MET A 56 2.39 -11.63 -9.37
N ARG A 57 2.23 -12.95 -9.64
CA ARG A 57 2.82 -13.61 -10.82
C ARG A 57 2.31 -13.04 -12.14
N ARG A 58 1.05 -12.59 -12.18
CA ARG A 58 0.41 -12.00 -13.37
C ARG A 58 0.56 -10.48 -13.45
N ALA A 59 1.42 -9.88 -12.62
CA ALA A 59 1.66 -8.44 -12.56
C ALA A 59 0.38 -7.59 -12.36
N ILE A 60 -0.64 -8.16 -11.71
CA ILE A 60 -1.83 -7.43 -11.27
C ILE A 60 -1.45 -6.57 -10.07
N ILE A 61 -0.68 -7.12 -9.12
CA ILE A 61 0.08 -6.32 -8.17
C ILE A 61 1.29 -5.77 -8.91
N PHE A 62 1.32 -4.44 -9.12
CA PHE A 62 2.29 -3.81 -10.00
C PHE A 62 3.33 -2.97 -9.25
N GLY A 63 3.03 -2.53 -8.04
CA GLY A 63 3.88 -1.62 -7.28
C GLY A 63 3.85 -1.87 -5.78
N HIS A 64 4.83 -1.28 -5.08
CA HIS A 64 4.95 -1.38 -3.62
C HIS A 64 5.62 -0.16 -3.00
N ARG A 65 5.54 -0.07 -1.66
CA ARG A 65 6.38 0.80 -0.81
C ARG A 65 6.93 -0.02 0.34
N ASP A 66 8.25 -0.09 0.49
CA ASP A 66 8.95 -0.79 1.58
C ASP A 66 8.40 -2.21 1.87
N TYR A 67 7.90 -2.93 0.85
CA TYR A 67 7.35 -4.28 1.02
C TYR A 67 8.45 -5.34 1.19
N ASP A 68 9.68 -5.02 0.81
CA ASP A 68 10.88 -5.80 1.07
C ASP A 68 11.00 -6.21 2.54
N ARG A 69 10.68 -5.33 3.48
CA ARG A 69 10.68 -5.60 4.93
C ARG A 69 9.68 -6.68 5.34
N VAL A 70 8.51 -6.71 4.71
CA VAL A 70 7.50 -7.75 4.96
C VAL A 70 7.96 -9.08 4.40
N ILE A 71 8.57 -9.08 3.19
CA ILE A 71 9.15 -10.28 2.59
C ILE A 71 10.29 -10.82 3.46
N GLU A 72 11.13 -9.96 4.00
CA GLU A 72 12.22 -10.34 4.91
C GLU A 72 11.67 -11.00 6.18
N ALA A 73 10.67 -10.39 6.83
CA ALA A 73 10.01 -10.97 7.98
C ALA A 73 9.39 -12.35 7.68
N MET A 74 8.71 -12.51 6.51
CA MET A 74 8.20 -13.80 6.07
C MET A 74 9.30 -14.85 5.91
N ARG A 75 10.47 -14.47 5.40
CA ARG A 75 11.59 -15.40 5.14
C ARG A 75 12.33 -15.80 6.41
N GLU A 76 12.34 -14.93 7.39
CA GLU A 76 13.04 -15.11 8.67
C GLU A 76 12.12 -15.66 9.76
N ASP A 77 10.85 -15.93 9.44
CA ASP A 77 9.80 -16.37 10.39
C ASP A 77 9.62 -15.36 11.54
N GLU A 78 9.75 -14.06 11.20
CA GLU A 78 9.55 -12.95 12.12
C GLU A 78 8.11 -12.40 12.02
N PRO A 79 7.58 -11.78 13.09
CA PRO A 79 6.23 -11.22 13.07
C PRO A 79 6.07 -10.11 12.03
N PHE A 80 5.00 -10.18 11.26
CA PHE A 80 4.53 -9.12 10.37
C PHE A 80 3.01 -9.05 10.39
N ALA A 81 2.44 -7.97 9.88
CA ALA A 81 0.99 -7.81 9.80
C ALA A 81 0.53 -7.40 8.41
N ALA A 82 -0.72 -7.72 8.09
CA ALA A 82 -1.43 -7.21 6.93
C ALA A 82 -2.81 -6.66 7.36
N LEU A 83 -3.19 -5.50 6.84
CA LEU A 83 -4.47 -4.87 7.18
C LEU A 83 -5.17 -4.39 5.92
N SER A 84 -6.48 -4.57 5.86
CA SER A 84 -7.33 -3.87 4.89
C SER A 84 -8.67 -3.49 5.48
N GLY A 85 -9.20 -2.35 5.03
CA GLY A 85 -10.50 -1.82 5.42
C GLY A 85 -11.50 -1.82 4.27
N PHE A 86 -12.75 -2.08 4.61
CA PHE A 86 -13.86 -2.13 3.66
C PHE A 86 -14.95 -1.14 4.09
N MET A 87 -15.20 -0.16 3.23
CA MET A 87 -16.27 0.81 3.47
C MET A 87 -17.61 0.25 2.96
N PRO A 88 -18.57 -0.05 3.84
CA PRO A 88 -19.80 -0.74 3.50
C PRO A 88 -20.83 0.24 2.87
N THR A 89 -20.59 0.61 1.60
CA THR A 89 -21.42 1.59 0.85
C THR A 89 -22.26 0.96 -0.25
N GLY A 90 -22.37 -0.34 -0.28
CA GLY A 90 -23.11 -1.17 -1.23
C GLY A 90 -22.59 -2.59 -1.17
N ASP A 91 -23.10 -3.45 -2.03
CA ASP A 91 -22.71 -4.86 -2.05
C ASP A 91 -21.22 -5.06 -2.38
N PRO A 92 -20.55 -6.02 -1.74
CA PRO A 92 -19.22 -6.41 -2.16
C PRO A 92 -19.26 -6.97 -3.59
N HIS A 93 -18.26 -6.64 -4.40
CA HIS A 93 -18.17 -7.07 -5.79
C HIS A 93 -16.81 -7.70 -6.09
N ILE A 94 -16.66 -8.29 -7.25
CA ILE A 94 -15.43 -9.02 -7.65
C ILE A 94 -14.15 -8.16 -7.55
N GLY A 95 -14.25 -6.83 -7.63
CA GLY A 95 -13.10 -5.94 -7.39
C GLY A 95 -12.62 -5.96 -5.94
N HIS A 96 -13.52 -6.10 -4.95
CA HIS A 96 -13.13 -6.24 -3.54
C HIS A 96 -12.45 -7.59 -3.26
N LYS A 97 -12.78 -8.62 -4.05
CA LYS A 97 -12.16 -9.94 -3.91
C LYS A 97 -10.64 -9.88 -4.11
N LEU A 98 -10.11 -8.96 -4.90
CA LEU A 98 -8.65 -8.80 -5.05
C LEU A 98 -8.00 -8.53 -3.69
N VAL A 99 -8.58 -7.61 -2.93
CA VAL A 99 -8.08 -7.25 -1.59
C VAL A 99 -8.33 -8.36 -0.59
N PHE A 100 -9.47 -9.07 -0.69
CA PHE A 100 -9.73 -10.26 0.14
C PHE A 100 -8.65 -11.33 -0.07
N ASP A 101 -8.34 -11.64 -1.34
CA ASP A 101 -7.32 -12.63 -1.69
C ASP A 101 -5.93 -12.22 -1.18
N GLU A 102 -5.55 -10.95 -1.32
CA GLU A 102 -4.29 -10.42 -0.82
C GLU A 102 -4.19 -10.56 0.71
N LEU A 103 -5.26 -10.23 1.43
CA LEU A 103 -5.29 -10.34 2.89
C LEU A 103 -5.22 -11.81 3.35
N ILE A 104 -6.02 -12.69 2.74
CA ILE A 104 -6.03 -14.12 3.03
C ILE A 104 -4.67 -14.76 2.72
N TRP A 105 -4.04 -14.36 1.62
CA TRP A 105 -2.71 -14.86 1.28
C TRP A 105 -1.67 -14.48 2.34
N HIS A 106 -1.69 -13.23 2.85
CA HIS A 106 -0.78 -12.81 3.93
C HIS A 106 -1.04 -13.62 5.22
N GLN A 107 -2.30 -13.93 5.53
CA GLN A 107 -2.65 -14.80 6.64
C GLN A 107 -2.05 -16.20 6.47
N GLN A 108 -2.14 -16.75 5.26
CA GLN A 108 -1.56 -18.07 4.93
C GLN A 108 -0.03 -18.07 4.98
N GLN A 109 0.63 -16.91 4.83
CA GLN A 109 2.07 -16.76 5.01
C GLN A 109 2.47 -16.56 6.48
N GLY A 110 1.53 -16.61 7.43
CA GLY A 110 1.79 -16.47 8.87
C GLY A 110 1.71 -15.04 9.41
N GLY A 111 1.19 -14.09 8.62
CA GLY A 111 1.00 -12.71 9.07
C GLY A 111 -0.19 -12.54 10.01
N ASP A 112 -0.06 -11.66 11.00
CA ASP A 112 -1.18 -11.17 11.78
C ASP A 112 -2.09 -10.35 10.87
N THR A 113 -3.29 -10.83 10.56
CA THR A 113 -4.17 -10.17 9.60
C THR A 113 -5.34 -9.48 10.26
N TYR A 114 -5.63 -8.28 9.76
CA TYR A 114 -6.68 -7.41 10.26
C TYR A 114 -7.60 -7.03 9.11
N ALA A 115 -8.89 -7.35 9.26
CA ALA A 115 -9.92 -6.89 8.33
C ALA A 115 -10.92 -6.02 9.07
N LEU A 116 -11.15 -4.82 8.60
CA LEU A 116 -12.04 -3.88 9.26
C LEU A 116 -13.19 -3.44 8.39
N ILE A 117 -14.32 -3.15 9.04
CA ILE A 117 -15.45 -2.45 8.45
C ILE A 117 -15.33 -0.97 8.79
N ALA A 118 -15.11 -0.14 7.76
CA ALA A 118 -14.98 1.31 7.89
C ALA A 118 -16.36 2.00 7.97
N ASP A 119 -17.12 1.65 8.99
CA ASP A 119 -18.50 2.10 9.19
C ASP A 119 -18.61 3.58 9.60
N LEU A 120 -17.63 4.10 10.35
CA LEU A 120 -17.56 5.53 10.68
C LEU A 120 -17.33 6.38 9.42
N GLU A 121 -16.51 5.91 8.51
CA GLU A 121 -16.25 6.57 7.23
C GLU A 121 -17.48 6.51 6.32
N ALA A 122 -18.12 5.34 6.20
CA ALA A 122 -19.35 5.19 5.43
C ALA A 122 -20.45 6.16 5.92
N HIS A 123 -20.57 6.31 7.24
CA HIS A 123 -21.53 7.26 7.82
C HIS A 123 -21.15 8.72 7.57
N SER A 124 -19.88 9.10 7.83
CA SER A 124 -19.43 10.49 7.79
C SER A 124 -19.20 11.02 6.38
N ALA A 125 -18.58 10.22 5.50
CA ALA A 125 -18.22 10.66 4.16
C ALA A 125 -19.28 10.36 3.08
N ARG A 126 -20.16 9.37 3.31
CA ARG A 126 -21.20 8.96 2.36
C ARG A 126 -22.63 9.23 2.88
N GLY A 127 -22.79 9.56 4.16
CA GLY A 127 -24.07 9.91 4.77
C GLY A 127 -25.05 8.75 4.87
N LEU A 128 -24.55 7.49 4.88
CA LEU A 128 -25.40 6.31 5.03
C LEU A 128 -25.98 6.21 6.44
N SER A 129 -27.18 5.67 6.55
CA SER A 129 -27.77 5.29 7.84
C SER A 129 -27.05 4.09 8.43
N TRP A 130 -27.15 3.93 9.74
CA TRP A 130 -26.54 2.77 10.43
C TRP A 130 -27.16 1.45 10.00
N ASP A 131 -28.47 1.42 9.72
CA ASP A 131 -29.17 0.23 9.25
C ASP A 131 -28.63 -0.23 7.87
N GLU A 132 -28.42 0.71 6.94
CA GLU A 132 -27.80 0.40 5.63
C GLU A 132 -26.36 -0.06 5.77
N ILE A 133 -25.60 0.56 6.68
CA ILE A 133 -24.20 0.17 6.95
C ILE A 133 -24.13 -1.24 7.54
N ASP A 134 -25.04 -1.57 8.47
CA ASP A 134 -25.07 -2.89 9.11
C ASP A 134 -25.40 -4.01 8.11
N GLU A 135 -26.37 -3.79 7.21
CA GLU A 135 -26.71 -4.73 6.15
C GLU A 135 -25.53 -5.00 5.23
N HIS A 136 -24.89 -3.95 4.74
CA HIS A 136 -23.71 -4.10 3.87
C HIS A 136 -22.50 -4.68 4.62
N ALA A 137 -22.27 -4.30 5.87
CA ALA A 137 -21.17 -4.84 6.68
C ALA A 137 -21.23 -6.35 6.82
N GLU A 138 -22.43 -6.91 7.08
CA GLU A 138 -22.64 -8.35 7.14
C GLU A 138 -22.24 -9.02 5.81
N ASP A 139 -22.62 -8.44 4.68
CA ASP A 139 -22.31 -8.96 3.36
C ASP A 139 -20.80 -8.98 3.06
N TYR A 140 -20.05 -7.96 3.47
CA TYR A 140 -18.59 -7.94 3.35
C TYR A 140 -17.95 -9.03 4.22
N LEU A 141 -18.34 -9.12 5.49
CA LEU A 141 -17.78 -10.12 6.42
C LEU A 141 -18.08 -11.54 5.98
N LEU A 142 -19.32 -11.85 5.58
CA LEU A 142 -19.67 -13.17 5.06
C LEU A 142 -18.89 -13.52 3.78
N SER A 143 -18.67 -12.53 2.90
CA SER A 143 -17.90 -12.75 1.67
C SER A 143 -16.44 -13.03 1.97
N LEU A 144 -15.82 -12.28 2.88
CA LEU A 144 -14.43 -12.48 3.30
C LEU A 144 -14.23 -13.87 3.93
N LEU A 145 -15.11 -14.28 4.85
CA LEU A 145 -15.08 -15.59 5.46
C LEU A 145 -15.30 -16.72 4.42
N ALA A 146 -16.22 -16.52 3.46
CA ALA A 146 -16.49 -17.47 2.40
C ALA A 146 -15.30 -17.67 1.44
N PHE A 147 -14.42 -16.68 1.30
CA PHE A 147 -13.17 -16.80 0.56
C PHE A 147 -12.04 -17.47 1.35
N GLY A 148 -12.22 -17.67 2.64
CA GLY A 148 -11.31 -18.45 3.47
C GLY A 148 -10.46 -17.66 4.46
N PHE A 149 -10.85 -16.43 4.79
CA PHE A 149 -10.26 -15.74 5.93
C PHE A 149 -10.56 -16.53 7.21
N ASP A 150 -9.53 -16.84 7.97
CA ASP A 150 -9.64 -17.56 9.24
C ASP A 150 -9.80 -16.57 10.40
N PRO A 151 -10.99 -16.45 11.00
CA PRO A 151 -11.21 -15.52 12.09
C PRO A 151 -10.54 -15.94 13.42
N GLU A 152 -10.07 -17.19 13.54
CA GLU A 152 -9.31 -17.64 14.72
C GLU A 152 -7.83 -17.21 14.62
N ALA A 153 -7.33 -16.99 13.41
CA ALA A 153 -5.95 -16.57 13.12
C ALA A 153 -5.85 -15.09 12.69
N GLY A 154 -6.96 -14.37 12.62
CA GLY A 154 -6.99 -12.96 12.24
C GLY A 154 -7.98 -12.15 13.06
N THR A 155 -7.92 -10.84 12.97
CA THR A 155 -8.79 -9.90 13.68
C THR A 155 -9.81 -9.28 12.73
N LEU A 156 -11.09 -9.42 13.08
CA LEU A 156 -12.20 -8.75 12.42
C LEU A 156 -12.78 -7.70 13.37
N TYR A 157 -12.95 -6.45 12.90
CA TYR A 157 -13.55 -5.41 13.75
C TYR A 157 -14.28 -4.33 12.95
N ARG A 158 -15.10 -3.55 13.66
CA ARG A 158 -15.74 -2.34 13.15
C ARG A 158 -15.07 -1.13 13.80
N GLN A 159 -14.78 -0.10 13.00
CA GLN A 159 -14.17 1.15 13.51
C GLN A 159 -14.96 1.73 14.69
N SER A 160 -16.29 1.69 14.58
CA SER A 160 -17.17 2.27 15.59
C SER A 160 -17.16 1.56 16.94
N GLU A 161 -16.81 0.29 16.99
CA GLU A 161 -16.76 -0.53 18.19
C GLU A 161 -15.34 -0.73 18.73
N HIS A 162 -14.31 -0.28 17.97
CA HIS A 162 -12.91 -0.51 18.33
C HIS A 162 -12.32 0.69 19.08
N ARG A 163 -12.33 0.62 20.38
CA ARG A 163 -11.91 1.74 21.25
C ARG A 163 -10.44 2.10 21.08
N GLU A 164 -9.54 1.13 20.96
CA GLU A 164 -8.10 1.37 20.85
C GLU A 164 -7.77 2.17 19.56
N VAL A 165 -8.43 1.86 18.44
CA VAL A 165 -8.31 2.63 17.20
C VAL A 165 -8.84 4.05 17.41
N GLN A 166 -9.96 4.22 18.11
CA GLN A 166 -10.51 5.55 18.39
C GLN A 166 -9.57 6.36 19.30
N ASP A 167 -9.05 5.77 20.35
CA ASP A 167 -8.09 6.41 21.25
C ASP A 167 -6.82 6.79 20.47
N LEU A 168 -6.25 5.89 19.65
CA LEU A 168 -5.10 6.16 18.80
C LEU A 168 -5.38 7.29 17.80
N SER A 169 -6.60 7.37 17.26
CA SER A 169 -6.95 8.43 16.31
C SER A 169 -6.88 9.83 16.93
N PHE A 170 -7.19 9.96 18.22
CA PHE A 170 -7.02 11.23 18.94
C PHE A 170 -5.54 11.57 19.16
N GLU A 171 -4.71 10.59 19.48
CA GLU A 171 -3.25 10.78 19.61
C GLU A 171 -2.64 11.24 18.27
N LEU A 172 -2.96 10.54 17.17
CA LEU A 172 -2.51 10.92 15.82
C LEU A 172 -3.03 12.29 15.37
N GLY A 173 -4.23 12.67 15.82
CA GLY A 173 -4.82 13.98 15.54
C GLY A 173 -4.03 15.16 16.07
N ILE A 174 -3.12 14.96 17.06
CA ILE A 174 -2.21 16.00 17.55
C ILE A 174 -1.15 16.33 16.48
N GLU A 175 -0.74 15.33 15.71
CA GLU A 175 0.30 15.43 14.69
C GLU A 175 -0.23 15.84 13.29
N ALA A 176 -1.56 15.83 13.11
CA ALA A 176 -2.20 16.24 11.85
C ALA A 176 -2.86 17.61 12.01
N ASN A 177 -2.86 18.41 10.94
CA ASN A 177 -3.52 19.71 10.97
C ASN A 177 -4.36 19.96 9.71
N PHE A 178 -5.33 20.90 9.83
CA PHE A 178 -6.26 21.22 8.75
C PHE A 178 -5.58 21.61 7.43
N SER A 179 -4.49 22.37 7.49
CA SER A 179 -3.80 22.81 6.27
C SER A 179 -3.17 21.64 5.51
N GLU A 180 -2.66 20.65 6.24
CA GLU A 180 -2.10 19.42 5.68
C GLU A 180 -3.20 18.56 5.06
N LEU A 181 -4.28 18.30 5.80
CA LEU A 181 -5.44 17.55 5.31
C LEU A 181 -6.07 18.27 4.10
N GLY A 182 -6.15 19.61 4.12
CA GLY A 182 -6.59 20.39 2.99
C GLY A 182 -5.70 20.26 1.74
N ALA A 183 -4.38 20.20 1.93
CA ALA A 183 -3.45 20.02 0.83
C ALA A 183 -3.49 18.61 0.22
N ILE A 184 -3.71 17.57 1.04
CA ILE A 184 -3.75 16.18 0.60
C ILE A 184 -5.10 15.82 -0.03
N TYR A 185 -6.21 16.22 0.61
CA TYR A 185 -7.56 15.76 0.31
C TYR A 185 -8.48 16.82 -0.29
N GLY A 186 -7.99 18.04 -0.44
CA GLY A 186 -8.81 19.15 -0.94
C GLY A 186 -9.83 19.69 0.07
N PHE A 187 -9.67 19.40 1.37
CA PHE A 187 -10.57 19.89 2.41
C PHE A 187 -10.54 21.42 2.51
N ASP A 188 -11.69 22.01 2.71
CA ASP A 188 -11.87 23.45 2.83
C ASP A 188 -12.73 23.82 4.06
N GLY A 189 -13.10 25.07 4.18
CA GLY A 189 -13.86 25.57 5.34
C GLY A 189 -15.30 25.05 5.45
N GLU A 190 -15.82 24.39 4.45
CA GLU A 190 -17.15 23.76 4.41
C GLU A 190 -17.08 22.24 4.69
N THR A 191 -15.88 21.67 4.77
CA THR A 191 -15.69 20.22 5.06
C THR A 191 -16.09 19.92 6.51
N ASP A 192 -16.93 18.91 6.69
CA ASP A 192 -17.39 18.48 8.01
C ASP A 192 -16.24 17.93 8.86
N VAL A 193 -16.27 18.22 10.16
CA VAL A 193 -15.26 17.73 11.12
C VAL A 193 -15.24 16.19 11.16
N SER A 194 -16.40 15.55 11.02
CA SER A 194 -16.48 14.08 10.98
C SER A 194 -15.75 13.48 9.78
N HIS A 195 -15.76 14.15 8.64
CA HIS A 195 -15.01 13.70 7.45
C HIS A 195 -13.50 13.86 7.66
N MET A 196 -13.05 14.93 8.30
CA MET A 196 -11.62 15.05 8.69
C MET A 196 -11.23 14.01 9.73
N GLN A 197 -12.11 13.72 10.70
CA GLN A 197 -11.88 12.72 11.72
C GLN A 197 -11.81 11.31 11.14
N SER A 198 -12.62 10.98 10.12
CA SER A 198 -12.57 9.66 9.48
C SER A 198 -11.20 9.37 8.82
N VAL A 199 -10.56 10.41 8.23
CA VAL A 199 -9.20 10.27 7.71
C VAL A 199 -8.21 9.92 8.84
N VAL A 200 -8.26 10.62 9.96
CA VAL A 200 -7.34 10.34 11.09
C VAL A 200 -7.63 8.98 11.72
N THR A 201 -8.90 8.55 11.75
CA THR A 201 -9.29 7.22 12.20
C THR A 201 -8.72 6.15 11.27
N GLN A 202 -8.76 6.35 9.96
CA GLN A 202 -8.13 5.43 9.01
C GLN A 202 -6.59 5.34 9.20
N MET A 203 -5.92 6.44 9.56
CA MET A 203 -4.50 6.39 9.92
C MET A 203 -4.27 5.54 11.17
N ALA A 204 -5.19 5.64 12.14
CA ALA A 204 -5.15 4.80 13.34
C ALA A 204 -5.37 3.32 13.00
N ASP A 205 -6.30 2.98 12.12
CA ASP A 205 -6.47 1.61 11.64
C ASP A 205 -5.17 1.06 11.03
N ILE A 206 -4.53 1.83 10.14
CA ILE A 206 -3.28 1.44 9.47
C ILE A 206 -2.14 1.17 10.46
N LEU A 207 -2.08 1.91 11.56
CA LEU A 207 -1.04 1.78 12.58
C LEU A 207 -1.42 0.84 13.74
N TYR A 208 -2.70 0.49 13.87
CA TYR A 208 -3.20 -0.36 14.93
C TYR A 208 -2.51 -1.73 15.06
N PRO A 209 -2.16 -2.44 13.97
CA PRO A 209 -1.46 -3.72 14.07
C PRO A 209 -0.11 -3.66 14.80
N GLN A 210 0.47 -2.46 14.94
CA GLN A 210 1.75 -2.24 15.60
C GLN A 210 1.61 -1.75 17.06
N LEU A 211 0.38 -1.62 17.57
CA LEU A 211 0.15 -0.99 18.87
C LEU A 211 0.72 -1.80 20.05
N GLU A 212 0.61 -3.13 19.99
CA GLU A 212 1.18 -4.01 20.99
C GLU A 212 2.70 -4.21 20.81
N SER A 213 3.16 -4.29 19.57
CA SER A 213 4.56 -4.49 19.22
C SER A 213 4.83 -3.99 17.81
N PRO A 214 5.83 -3.10 17.60
CA PRO A 214 6.22 -2.65 16.26
C PRO A 214 6.60 -3.84 15.39
N LYS A 215 5.97 -3.94 14.21
CA LYS A 215 6.24 -4.97 13.22
C LYS A 215 6.00 -4.44 11.80
N PRO A 216 6.70 -4.95 10.77
CA PRO A 216 6.37 -4.63 9.39
C PRO A 216 4.89 -4.89 9.12
N THR A 217 4.20 -3.88 8.59
CA THR A 217 2.75 -3.96 8.33
C THR A 217 2.49 -3.56 6.90
N VAL A 218 1.79 -4.40 6.12
CA VAL A 218 1.43 -4.13 4.73
C VAL A 218 -0.05 -3.80 4.59
N ILE A 219 -0.33 -2.84 3.72
CA ILE A 219 -1.69 -2.43 3.35
C ILE A 219 -1.89 -2.73 1.85
N PRO A 220 -2.62 -3.80 1.49
CA PRO A 220 -3.02 -4.06 0.12
C PRO A 220 -4.09 -3.05 -0.32
N VAL A 221 -3.81 -2.29 -1.38
CA VAL A 221 -4.70 -1.19 -1.82
C VAL A 221 -4.66 -0.95 -3.33
N GLY A 222 -5.68 -0.26 -3.83
CA GLY A 222 -5.59 0.42 -5.11
C GLY A 222 -4.70 1.66 -5.04
N PRO A 223 -4.15 2.13 -6.15
CA PRO A 223 -3.25 3.30 -6.17
C PRO A 223 -3.92 4.61 -5.77
N ASP A 224 -5.25 4.71 -5.83
CA ASP A 224 -6.02 5.85 -5.33
C ASP A 224 -5.87 6.04 -3.81
N GLN A 225 -5.54 4.99 -3.07
CA GLN A 225 -5.32 5.01 -1.62
C GLN A 225 -3.91 5.49 -1.20
N ASP A 226 -3.00 5.76 -2.15
CA ASP A 226 -1.63 6.20 -1.85
C ASP A 226 -1.56 7.48 -0.98
N PRO A 227 -2.45 8.48 -1.11
CA PRO A 227 -2.46 9.63 -0.21
C PRO A 227 -2.62 9.24 1.27
N HIS A 228 -3.46 8.26 1.57
CA HIS A 228 -3.63 7.73 2.93
C HIS A 228 -2.37 7.01 3.42
N ILE A 229 -1.76 6.18 2.57
CA ILE A 229 -0.52 5.48 2.92
C ILE A 229 0.60 6.48 3.26
N ARG A 230 0.76 7.53 2.45
CA ARG A 230 1.78 8.57 2.71
C ARG A 230 1.52 9.29 4.03
N LEU A 231 0.28 9.71 4.30
CA LEU A 231 -0.06 10.36 5.56
C LEU A 231 0.20 9.45 6.77
N ALA A 232 -0.21 8.18 6.71
CA ALA A 232 0.05 7.21 7.78
C ALA A 232 1.55 7.04 8.05
N ARG A 233 2.37 6.99 7.00
CA ARG A 233 3.84 6.90 7.11
C ARG A 233 4.47 8.14 7.74
N ASP A 234 3.95 9.32 7.40
CA ASP A 234 4.40 10.58 7.98
C ASP A 234 4.03 10.67 9.47
N LEU A 235 2.79 10.32 9.82
CA LEU A 235 2.34 10.29 11.22
C LEU A 235 3.11 9.25 12.04
N ALA A 236 3.34 8.04 11.51
CA ALA A 236 4.19 7.04 12.16
C ALA A 236 5.58 7.59 12.49
N THR A 237 6.15 8.41 11.60
CA THR A 237 7.46 9.04 11.82
C THR A 237 7.41 10.16 12.85
N ARG A 238 6.33 10.95 12.89
CA ARG A 238 6.17 12.06 13.85
C ARG A 238 5.94 11.56 15.28
N MET A 239 5.28 10.42 15.42
CA MET A 239 5.02 9.79 16.73
C MET A 239 6.26 9.18 17.37
N ARG A 240 7.41 9.10 16.67
CA ARG A 240 8.66 8.55 17.18
C ARG A 240 9.30 9.48 18.22
N TYR A 241 9.82 8.90 19.29
CA TYR A 241 10.66 9.62 20.26
C TYR A 241 12.01 9.95 19.68
N PHE A 242 12.58 9.01 18.92
CA PHE A 242 13.92 9.17 18.34
C PHE A 242 13.89 9.09 16.82
N GLY A 243 14.67 9.98 16.19
CA GLY A 243 15.06 9.85 14.80
C GLY A 243 16.45 9.23 14.72
N VAL A 244 16.60 8.18 13.93
CA VAL A 244 17.90 7.53 13.73
C VAL A 244 18.46 7.92 12.36
N THR A 245 19.68 8.44 12.35
CA THR A 245 20.37 8.83 11.11
C THR A 245 21.81 8.34 11.12
N THR A 246 22.39 8.10 9.95
CA THR A 246 23.83 7.89 9.85
C THR A 246 24.53 9.22 9.61
N ALA A 247 25.60 9.46 10.33
CA ALA A 247 26.37 10.69 10.26
C ALA A 247 27.87 10.40 10.09
N TYR A 248 28.53 11.27 9.39
CA TYR A 248 29.99 11.23 9.20
C TYR A 248 30.56 12.58 9.63
N ALA A 249 31.55 12.54 10.54
CA ALA A 249 32.20 13.74 11.07
C ALA A 249 31.18 14.78 11.55
N SER A 250 30.87 15.80 10.75
CA SER A 250 30.01 16.92 11.14
C SER A 250 28.81 17.13 10.21
N PHE A 251 28.43 16.13 9.41
CA PHE A 251 27.23 16.24 8.57
C PHE A 251 26.39 14.96 8.65
N GLU A 252 25.11 15.10 8.33
CA GLU A 252 24.16 14.01 8.17
C GLU A 252 24.05 13.68 6.69
N ALA A 253 24.00 12.37 6.36
CA ALA A 253 23.71 11.90 5.02
C ALA A 253 22.22 11.49 4.96
N ASP A 254 21.54 11.88 3.87
CA ASP A 254 20.22 11.32 3.63
C ASP A 254 20.31 9.85 3.13
N PRO A 255 19.22 9.06 3.22
CA PRO A 255 19.26 7.65 2.82
C PRO A 255 19.68 7.41 1.36
N ALA A 256 19.37 8.33 0.45
CA ALA A 256 19.76 8.21 -0.95
C ALA A 256 21.27 8.45 -1.18
N GLU A 257 21.89 9.27 -0.34
CA GLU A 257 23.33 9.53 -0.35
C GLU A 257 24.14 8.49 0.44
N LEU A 258 23.47 7.74 1.34
CA LEU A 258 24.12 6.87 2.32
C LEU A 258 25.03 5.83 1.66
N ALA A 259 24.54 5.09 0.71
CA ALA A 259 25.31 4.05 0.02
C ALA A 259 26.57 4.61 -0.66
N HIS A 260 26.49 5.82 -1.22
CA HIS A 260 27.64 6.48 -1.85
C HIS A 260 28.65 6.99 -0.81
N VAL A 261 28.16 7.47 0.33
CA VAL A 261 29.00 7.93 1.43
C VAL A 261 29.70 6.76 2.11
N GLU A 262 29.00 5.64 2.31
CA GLU A 262 29.57 4.40 2.86
C GLU A 262 30.64 3.82 1.95
N ALA A 263 30.36 3.68 0.66
CA ALA A 263 31.35 3.22 -0.32
C ALA A 263 32.59 4.12 -0.39
N ALA A 264 32.40 5.44 -0.35
CA ALA A 264 33.49 6.40 -0.31
C ALA A 264 34.28 6.30 1.01
N TYR A 265 33.59 6.07 2.13
CA TYR A 265 34.23 5.90 3.43
C TYR A 265 35.06 4.61 3.48
N GLU A 266 34.53 3.48 3.05
CA GLU A 266 35.27 2.21 3.03
C GLU A 266 36.54 2.31 2.18
N ALA A 267 36.42 2.88 0.98
CA ALA A 267 37.54 3.10 0.09
C ALA A 267 38.61 4.02 0.70
N LEU A 268 38.20 5.09 1.36
CA LEU A 268 39.13 6.04 2.01
C LEU A 268 39.74 5.47 3.30
N ALA A 269 38.99 4.68 4.07
CA ALA A 269 39.43 4.08 5.32
C ALA A 269 40.44 2.96 5.07
N ASP A 270 40.24 2.12 4.06
CA ASP A 270 41.16 1.02 3.69
C ASP A 270 42.52 1.53 3.24
N GLU A 271 42.58 2.71 2.60
CA GLU A 271 43.84 3.30 2.14
C GLU A 271 44.43 4.38 3.09
N GLN A 272 43.78 4.63 4.23
CA GLN A 272 44.17 5.68 5.19
C GLN A 272 44.28 7.09 4.59
N VAL A 273 43.44 7.38 3.60
CA VAL A 273 43.42 8.68 2.91
C VAL A 273 42.80 9.76 3.81
N ARG A 274 43.42 10.92 3.88
CA ARG A 274 42.89 12.06 4.63
C ARG A 274 41.76 12.73 3.83
N CYS A 275 40.75 13.23 4.52
CA CYS A 275 39.63 13.93 3.89
C CYS A 275 40.03 15.05 2.92
N GLY A 276 41.14 15.76 3.17
CA GLY A 276 41.64 16.82 2.28
C GLY A 276 42.17 16.30 0.93
N ASP A 277 42.55 15.01 0.89
CA ASP A 277 43.16 14.39 -0.29
C ASP A 277 42.13 13.48 -1.00
N ALA A 278 40.91 13.43 -0.50
CA ALA A 278 39.87 12.54 -1.01
C ALA A 278 39.44 12.86 -2.46
N ALA A 279 39.43 14.13 -2.82
CA ALA A 279 39.12 14.54 -4.20
C ALA A 279 40.20 14.10 -5.18
N ASP A 280 41.49 14.27 -4.84
CA ASP A 280 42.62 13.84 -5.68
C ASP A 280 42.69 12.34 -5.79
N TRP A 281 42.32 11.61 -4.69
CA TRP A 281 42.26 10.16 -4.67
C TRP A 281 41.15 9.64 -5.59
N LEU A 282 39.99 10.26 -5.59
CA LEU A 282 38.83 9.86 -6.42
C LEU A 282 39.00 10.20 -7.88
N GLU A 283 39.69 11.30 -8.24
CA GLU A 283 40.10 11.57 -9.63
C GLU A 283 41.03 10.47 -10.15
N THR A 284 41.79 9.81 -9.26
CA THR A 284 42.77 8.80 -9.63
C THR A 284 42.19 7.36 -9.60
N HIS A 285 41.21 7.05 -8.75
CA HIS A 285 40.73 5.70 -8.48
C HIS A 285 39.20 5.54 -8.61
N GLY A 286 38.43 6.64 -8.74
CA GLY A 286 36.99 6.61 -8.87
C GLY A 286 36.51 6.51 -10.31
N GLU A 287 35.49 5.73 -10.57
CA GLU A 287 34.74 5.86 -11.82
C GLU A 287 33.98 7.21 -11.79
N ALA A 288 34.33 8.08 -12.73
CA ALA A 288 33.83 9.47 -12.84
C ALA A 288 32.31 9.59 -13.07
N ASP A 289 31.57 8.48 -13.17
CA ASP A 289 30.17 8.41 -13.59
C ASP A 289 29.19 8.01 -12.48
N GLN A 290 29.58 8.07 -11.19
CA GLN A 290 28.62 7.80 -10.11
C GLN A 290 27.98 9.14 -9.62
N PRO A 291 26.71 9.45 -10.01
CA PRO A 291 26.01 10.61 -9.49
C PRO A 291 25.85 10.50 -7.97
N GLY A 292 26.21 11.54 -7.23
CA GLY A 292 26.16 11.57 -5.76
C GLY A 292 27.52 11.41 -5.07
N LEU A 293 28.47 10.69 -5.64
CA LEU A 293 29.79 10.50 -5.04
C LEU A 293 30.56 11.81 -4.91
N ALA A 294 30.53 12.69 -5.93
CA ALA A 294 31.17 13.99 -5.87
C ALA A 294 30.59 14.89 -4.76
N GLY A 295 29.27 14.91 -4.59
CA GLY A 295 28.60 15.64 -3.51
C GLY A 295 28.93 15.08 -2.12
N ALA A 296 29.01 13.75 -1.99
CA ALA A 296 29.45 13.10 -0.76
C ALA A 296 30.87 13.51 -0.38
N ILE A 297 31.78 13.59 -1.35
CA ILE A 297 33.18 13.98 -1.14
C ILE A 297 33.30 15.45 -0.74
N GLU A 298 32.55 16.35 -1.39
CA GLU A 298 32.54 17.76 -0.98
C GLU A 298 32.10 17.92 0.47
N LYS A 299 31.09 17.17 0.91
CA LYS A 299 30.65 17.14 2.30
C LYS A 299 31.73 16.57 3.25
N LEU A 300 32.41 15.50 2.84
CA LEU A 300 33.51 14.91 3.58
C LEU A 300 34.71 15.86 3.71
N GLN A 301 35.04 16.59 2.64
CA GLN A 301 36.09 17.61 2.66
C GLN A 301 35.74 18.79 3.57
N ALA A 302 34.47 19.21 3.59
CA ALA A 302 34.01 20.28 4.46
C ALA A 302 34.03 19.91 5.96
N ALA A 303 34.02 18.62 6.28
CA ALA A 303 33.98 18.11 7.66
C ALA A 303 35.34 18.14 8.41
N GLY A 304 36.47 18.41 7.75
CA GLY A 304 37.75 18.67 8.38
C GLY A 304 38.74 17.51 8.36
N GLN A 305 39.87 17.68 9.05
CA GLN A 305 41.07 16.83 8.96
C GLN A 305 41.09 15.58 9.85
N GLU A 306 40.01 15.28 10.59
CA GLU A 306 39.95 14.09 11.41
C GLU A 306 39.62 12.84 10.54
N PRO A 307 40.10 11.64 10.91
CA PRO A 307 39.71 10.42 10.21
C PRO A 307 38.18 10.28 10.29
N LEU A 308 37.58 10.05 9.12
CA LEU A 308 36.13 9.84 9.04
C LEU A 308 35.76 8.59 9.82
N ARG A 309 34.89 8.74 10.75
CA ARG A 309 34.35 7.62 11.51
C ARG A 309 32.82 7.67 11.38
N PRO A 310 32.22 6.65 10.77
CA PRO A 310 30.77 6.54 10.72
C PRO A 310 30.24 6.45 12.14
N ARG A 311 29.09 7.04 12.33
CA ARG A 311 28.32 6.95 13.58
C ARG A 311 26.85 6.97 13.27
N VAL A 312 26.09 6.32 14.10
CA VAL A 312 24.64 6.46 14.12
C VAL A 312 24.29 7.55 15.12
N ARG A 313 23.41 8.43 14.73
CA ARG A 313 22.91 9.51 15.54
C ARG A 313 21.45 9.27 15.89
N PHE A 314 21.16 9.26 17.20
CA PHE A 314 19.82 9.27 17.73
C PHE A 314 19.42 10.72 18.02
N LEU A 315 18.52 11.28 17.23
CA LEU A 315 18.00 12.63 17.43
C LEU A 315 16.80 12.57 18.38
N ASP A 316 16.82 13.34 19.45
CA ASP A 316 15.65 13.54 20.28
C ASP A 316 14.62 14.36 19.50
N ARG A 317 13.42 13.79 19.30
CA ARG A 317 12.28 14.47 18.66
C ARG A 317 11.21 14.82 19.69
N ASN A 318 10.80 13.83 20.47
CA ASN A 318 9.71 13.93 21.43
C ASN A 318 9.94 13.01 22.64
N ALA A 319 11.18 12.60 22.93
CA ALA A 319 11.46 11.68 24.01
C ALA A 319 11.16 12.31 25.38
N THR A 320 10.64 11.49 26.29
CA THR A 320 10.63 11.85 27.70
C THR A 320 12.05 11.82 28.23
N GLU A 321 12.33 12.58 29.30
CA GLU A 321 13.64 12.57 29.97
C GLU A 321 14.05 11.13 30.34
N THR A 322 13.09 10.32 30.82
CA THR A 322 13.31 8.91 31.16
C THR A 322 13.68 8.07 29.94
N ALA A 323 13.02 8.27 28.81
CA ALA A 323 13.32 7.55 27.56
C ALA A 323 14.71 7.92 27.02
N PHE A 324 15.08 9.20 27.08
CA PHE A 324 16.39 9.66 26.64
C PHE A 324 17.52 9.12 27.55
N GLU A 325 17.34 9.11 28.88
CA GLU A 325 18.28 8.49 29.77
C GLU A 325 18.40 6.98 29.57
N ALA A 326 17.27 6.26 29.35
CA ALA A 326 17.27 4.85 29.08
C ALA A 326 18.01 4.52 27.76
N LEU A 327 17.83 5.33 26.70
CA LEU A 327 18.60 5.19 25.46
C LEU A 327 20.09 5.34 25.69
N ILE A 328 20.51 6.36 26.46
CA ILE A 328 21.93 6.57 26.80
C ILE A 328 22.50 5.34 27.53
N GLU A 329 21.75 4.77 28.48
CA GLU A 329 22.20 3.58 29.20
C GLU A 329 22.28 2.34 28.30
N ALA A 330 21.34 2.15 27.39
CA ALA A 330 21.23 0.98 26.55
C ALA A 330 22.27 0.93 25.42
N ILE A 331 22.82 2.06 24.99
CA ILE A 331 23.87 2.08 23.96
C ILE A 331 25.16 1.51 24.54
N ASP A 332 25.59 0.35 24.05
CA ASP A 332 26.88 -0.22 24.36
C ASP A 332 28.00 0.42 23.51
N GLY A 333 29.25 0.39 24.06
CA GLY A 333 30.41 0.89 23.33
C GLY A 333 30.65 2.39 23.43
N GLU A 334 31.39 2.94 22.45
CA GLU A 334 31.72 4.36 22.42
C GLU A 334 30.52 5.19 22.02
N LYS A 335 30.16 6.19 22.83
CA LYS A 335 29.08 7.13 22.56
C LYS A 335 29.47 8.55 22.98
N ARG A 336 28.84 9.55 22.33
CA ARG A 336 28.91 10.96 22.71
C ARG A 336 27.51 11.47 22.96
N VAL A 337 27.27 12.02 24.10
CA VAL A 337 25.96 12.53 24.53
C VAL A 337 25.94 14.04 24.39
N TYR A 338 24.91 14.57 23.77
CA TYR A 338 24.63 15.98 23.61
C TYR A 338 23.22 16.29 24.18
N ASP A 339 22.85 17.54 24.22
CA ASP A 339 21.57 17.95 24.83
C ASP A 339 20.34 17.41 24.03
N GLU A 340 20.44 17.28 22.68
CA GLU A 340 19.34 16.92 21.78
C GLU A 340 19.63 15.66 20.94
N HIS A 341 20.77 15.00 21.15
CA HIS A 341 21.12 13.78 20.44
C HIS A 341 22.21 12.96 21.10
N VAL A 342 22.29 11.69 20.70
CA VAL A 342 23.39 10.78 21.08
C VAL A 342 24.03 10.23 19.82
N ASP A 343 25.36 10.29 19.72
CA ASP A 343 26.15 9.65 18.70
C ASP A 343 26.70 8.31 19.23
N ALA A 344 26.44 7.20 18.52
CA ALA A 344 26.99 5.87 18.80
C ALA A 344 27.93 5.45 17.66
N PHE A 345 29.11 4.88 17.99
CA PHE A 345 30.17 4.62 17.03
C PHE A 345 30.35 3.14 16.68
N ASP A 346 29.79 2.24 17.47
CA ASP A 346 29.95 0.80 17.31
C ASP A 346 28.60 0.09 17.03
N LEU A 347 27.66 0.83 16.44
CA LEU A 347 26.30 0.39 16.16
C LEU A 347 25.98 0.69 14.70
N ASP A 348 25.44 -0.26 13.97
CA ASP A 348 24.90 -0.04 12.62
C ASP A 348 23.50 0.61 12.69
N HIS A 349 23.01 1.07 11.54
CA HIS A 349 21.75 1.79 11.47
C HIS A 349 20.54 0.91 11.83
N GLU A 350 20.52 -0.35 11.42
CA GLU A 350 19.41 -1.27 11.67
C GLU A 350 19.31 -1.63 13.17
N ALA A 351 20.44 -1.97 13.80
CA ALA A 351 20.51 -2.23 15.22
C ALA A 351 20.14 -0.98 16.05
N ALA A 352 20.52 0.21 15.59
CA ALA A 352 20.14 1.47 16.21
C ALA A 352 18.64 1.76 16.10
N GLU A 353 18.04 1.51 14.94
CA GLU A 353 16.59 1.66 14.78
C GLU A 353 15.81 0.67 15.65
N ARG A 354 16.28 -0.57 15.78
CA ARG A 354 15.70 -1.57 16.68
C ARG A 354 15.79 -1.12 18.13
N LEU A 355 16.98 -0.73 18.57
CA LEU A 355 17.22 -0.23 19.93
C LEU A 355 16.34 0.98 20.27
N ALA A 356 16.25 1.95 19.34
CA ALA A 356 15.39 3.12 19.52
C ALA A 356 13.93 2.72 19.76
N ARG A 357 13.40 1.79 18.96
CA ARG A 357 12.02 1.30 19.12
C ARG A 357 11.79 0.56 20.43
N GLU A 358 12.70 -0.31 20.82
CA GLU A 358 12.63 -1.02 22.11
C GLU A 358 12.54 -0.02 23.28
N ILE A 359 13.42 0.97 23.30
CA ILE A 359 13.42 2.01 24.35
C ILE A 359 12.14 2.86 24.29
N GLU A 360 11.66 3.21 23.10
CA GLU A 360 10.40 3.95 22.94
C GLU A 360 9.23 3.18 23.55
N VAL A 361 9.05 1.91 23.19
CA VAL A 361 7.95 1.06 23.69
C VAL A 361 8.04 0.86 25.20
N GLU A 362 9.22 0.57 25.74
CA GLU A 362 9.43 0.40 27.19
C GLU A 362 9.13 1.67 28.00
N ASN A 363 9.23 2.85 27.37
CA ASN A 363 8.99 4.15 28.00
C ASN A 363 7.67 4.82 27.58
N GLY A 364 6.71 4.05 27.01
CA GLY A 364 5.35 4.49 26.72
C GLY A 364 5.18 5.18 25.38
N GLY A 365 6.17 5.10 24.48
CA GLY A 365 6.04 5.47 23.08
C GLY A 365 5.55 4.30 22.23
N TYR A 366 5.25 4.56 20.96
CA TYR A 366 4.70 3.55 20.06
C TYR A 366 5.76 2.78 19.27
N GLY A 367 6.93 3.38 19.00
CA GLY A 367 8.00 2.75 18.21
C GLY A 367 7.60 2.39 16.78
N PHE A 368 6.59 3.04 16.18
CA PHE A 368 6.02 2.69 14.89
C PHE A 368 7.06 2.52 13.78
N ILE A 369 6.89 1.46 13.00
CA ILE A 369 7.53 1.26 11.70
C ILE A 369 6.62 1.88 10.64
N ARG A 370 7.17 2.59 9.67
CA ARG A 370 6.37 3.12 8.55
C ARG A 370 5.66 1.96 7.84
N PRO A 371 4.32 2.01 7.69
CA PRO A 371 3.60 0.96 7.01
C PRO A 371 4.05 0.81 5.55
N SER A 372 4.10 -0.43 5.10
CA SER A 372 4.34 -0.81 3.72
C SER A 372 3.02 -0.88 2.95
N SER A 373 3.07 -0.85 1.64
CA SER A 373 1.90 -1.07 0.80
C SER A 373 2.23 -1.90 -0.43
N ILE A 374 1.24 -2.62 -0.96
CA ILE A 374 1.24 -3.21 -2.29
C ILE A 374 0.05 -2.67 -3.07
N TYR A 375 0.27 -2.42 -4.36
CA TYR A 375 -0.71 -1.76 -5.22
C TYR A 375 -1.14 -2.69 -6.34
N HIS A 376 -2.45 -3.01 -6.37
CA HIS A 376 -3.05 -3.76 -7.46
C HIS A 376 -3.66 -2.83 -8.52
N ARG A 377 -3.73 -3.32 -9.75
CA ARG A 377 -4.41 -2.62 -10.85
C ARG A 377 -5.92 -2.64 -10.60
N PHE A 378 -6.58 -1.57 -10.95
CA PHE A 378 -8.05 -1.57 -10.97
C PHE A 378 -8.57 -2.53 -12.02
N MET A 379 -9.66 -3.19 -11.67
CA MET A 379 -10.40 -4.01 -12.62
C MET A 379 -11.25 -3.12 -13.53
N THR A 380 -11.19 -3.37 -14.83
CA THR A 380 -12.01 -2.66 -15.80
C THR A 380 -13.48 -3.11 -15.69
N GLY A 381 -14.39 -2.14 -15.62
CA GLY A 381 -15.82 -2.43 -15.62
C GLY A 381 -16.29 -3.07 -16.94
N LEU A 382 -17.27 -3.95 -16.86
CA LEU A 382 -17.83 -4.67 -18.04
C LEU A 382 -18.36 -3.74 -19.13
N THR A 383 -18.72 -2.51 -18.79
CA THR A 383 -19.20 -1.48 -19.73
C THR A 383 -18.08 -0.57 -20.25
N GLY A 384 -16.83 -0.82 -19.85
CA GLY A 384 -15.67 0.05 -20.04
C GLY A 384 -15.50 1.06 -18.91
N GLY A 385 -14.28 1.57 -18.71
CA GLY A 385 -13.92 2.42 -17.58
C GLY A 385 -13.68 1.64 -16.26
N LYS A 386 -13.48 2.33 -15.14
CA LYS A 386 -13.28 1.69 -13.81
C LYS A 386 -14.56 0.96 -13.39
N MET A 387 -14.41 -0.22 -12.81
CA MET A 387 -15.51 -0.91 -12.13
C MET A 387 -15.99 -0.06 -10.94
N SER A 388 -17.31 0.12 -10.80
CA SER A 388 -17.87 1.00 -9.78
C SER A 388 -19.20 0.45 -9.27
N SER A 389 -19.35 0.38 -7.96
CA SER A 389 -20.61 0.00 -7.29
C SER A 389 -21.79 0.92 -7.64
N SER A 390 -21.52 2.18 -8.00
CA SER A 390 -22.57 3.13 -8.41
C SER A 390 -23.17 2.87 -9.80
N ILE A 391 -22.55 1.98 -10.61
CA ILE A 391 -23.01 1.62 -11.96
C ILE A 391 -23.25 0.11 -12.02
N PRO A 392 -24.48 -0.39 -11.73
CA PRO A 392 -24.78 -1.82 -11.61
C PRO A 392 -24.37 -2.67 -12.81
N ALA A 393 -24.44 -2.12 -14.03
CA ALA A 393 -24.03 -2.82 -15.26
C ALA A 393 -22.50 -2.91 -15.44
N SER A 394 -21.70 -2.16 -14.67
CA SER A 394 -20.25 -2.14 -14.81
C SER A 394 -19.55 -3.20 -13.95
N HIS A 395 -20.21 -3.72 -12.93
CA HIS A 395 -19.63 -4.65 -11.96
C HIS A 395 -20.50 -5.89 -11.78
N ILE A 396 -19.89 -6.95 -11.26
CA ILE A 396 -20.56 -8.15 -10.79
C ILE A 396 -20.51 -8.12 -9.25
N SER A 397 -21.69 -8.02 -8.62
CA SER A 397 -21.81 -8.18 -7.18
C SER A 397 -21.54 -9.64 -6.81
N LEU A 398 -20.92 -9.86 -5.67
CA LEU A 398 -20.78 -11.21 -5.08
C LEU A 398 -22.15 -11.77 -4.61
N LEU A 399 -23.18 -10.90 -4.61
CA LEU A 399 -24.57 -11.21 -4.25
C LEU A 399 -25.48 -11.34 -5.48
N ASP A 400 -25.01 -11.06 -6.69
CA ASP A 400 -25.80 -11.24 -7.91
C ASP A 400 -26.32 -12.69 -8.00
N ASP A 401 -27.56 -12.86 -8.45
CA ASP A 401 -28.00 -14.19 -8.87
C ASP A 401 -27.00 -14.75 -9.91
N PRO A 402 -26.57 -16.02 -9.79
CA PRO A 402 -25.56 -16.58 -10.68
C PRO A 402 -25.87 -16.44 -12.17
N GLU A 403 -27.15 -16.58 -12.59
CA GLU A 403 -27.58 -16.38 -13.97
C GLU A 403 -27.50 -14.90 -14.39
N GLU A 404 -27.86 -13.96 -13.49
CA GLU A 404 -27.73 -12.52 -13.74
C GLU A 404 -26.26 -12.09 -13.87
N GLY A 405 -25.37 -12.60 -12.99
CA GLY A 405 -23.93 -12.38 -13.09
C GLY A 405 -23.35 -12.88 -14.43
N ALA A 406 -23.75 -14.09 -14.84
CA ALA A 406 -23.38 -14.64 -16.16
C ALA A 406 -23.92 -13.79 -17.33
N ASP A 407 -25.12 -13.25 -17.22
CA ASP A 407 -25.69 -12.37 -18.23
C ASP A 407 -24.94 -11.02 -18.34
N LYS A 408 -24.47 -10.48 -17.21
CA LYS A 408 -23.58 -9.30 -17.22
C LYS A 408 -22.28 -9.60 -18.00
N VAL A 409 -21.67 -10.78 -17.81
CA VAL A 409 -20.48 -11.20 -18.57
C VAL A 409 -20.81 -11.31 -20.07
N ARG A 410 -21.93 -11.94 -20.44
CA ARG A 410 -22.37 -12.06 -21.84
C ARG A 410 -22.60 -10.70 -22.51
N ALA A 411 -23.08 -9.70 -21.75
CA ALA A 411 -23.30 -8.35 -22.22
C ALA A 411 -22.03 -7.48 -22.26
N GLY A 412 -20.97 -7.86 -21.52
CA GLY A 412 -19.74 -7.09 -21.33
C GLY A 412 -19.04 -6.71 -22.65
N THR A 413 -18.30 -5.61 -22.61
CA THR A 413 -17.45 -5.17 -23.74
C THR A 413 -16.25 -6.09 -23.90
N THR A 414 -15.60 -6.07 -25.07
CA THR A 414 -14.41 -6.91 -25.34
C THR A 414 -13.36 -6.14 -26.13
N GLY A 415 -12.11 -6.54 -26.02
CA GLY A 415 -11.00 -6.10 -26.88
C GLY A 415 -11.01 -6.72 -28.30
N GLY A 416 -12.14 -7.19 -28.77
CA GLY A 416 -12.28 -7.81 -30.11
C GLY A 416 -12.21 -6.83 -31.24
N ARG A 417 -12.17 -7.37 -32.48
CA ARG A 417 -12.25 -6.62 -33.72
C ARG A 417 -13.72 -6.47 -34.19
N GLU A 418 -13.97 -5.61 -35.15
CA GLU A 418 -15.32 -5.34 -35.64
C GLU A 418 -15.99 -6.58 -36.21
N THR A 419 -15.22 -7.46 -36.86
CA THR A 419 -15.71 -8.70 -37.44
C THR A 419 -14.94 -9.93 -36.99
N ALA A 420 -15.60 -11.08 -37.01
CA ALA A 420 -14.95 -12.36 -36.72
C ALA A 420 -13.84 -12.73 -37.73
N ALA A 421 -13.90 -12.21 -38.95
CA ALA A 421 -12.87 -12.41 -39.98
C ALA A 421 -11.61 -11.62 -39.62
N GLU A 422 -11.74 -10.34 -39.21
CA GLU A 422 -10.65 -9.52 -38.75
C GLU A 422 -10.07 -10.06 -37.45
N GLN A 423 -10.92 -10.58 -36.53
CA GLN A 423 -10.44 -11.20 -35.28
C GLN A 423 -9.52 -12.39 -35.56
N ARG A 424 -9.88 -13.24 -36.57
CA ARG A 424 -9.05 -14.39 -36.97
C ARG A 424 -7.75 -13.99 -37.67
N GLU A 425 -7.75 -12.87 -38.39
CA GLU A 425 -6.60 -12.40 -39.17
C GLU A 425 -5.62 -11.57 -38.31
N LEU A 426 -6.14 -10.69 -37.44
CA LEU A 426 -5.36 -9.69 -36.70
C LEU A 426 -5.18 -10.01 -35.23
N GLY A 427 -5.91 -11.01 -34.72
CA GLY A 427 -6.02 -11.27 -33.28
C GLY A 427 -6.83 -10.23 -32.53
N GLY A 428 -7.23 -10.56 -31.30
CA GLY A 428 -7.86 -9.64 -30.36
C GLY A 428 -6.84 -8.83 -29.57
N ARG A 429 -7.36 -8.02 -28.64
CA ARG A 429 -6.58 -7.16 -27.75
C ARG A 429 -6.96 -7.50 -26.31
N PRO A 430 -6.39 -8.58 -25.74
CA PRO A 430 -6.71 -8.99 -24.36
C PRO A 430 -6.36 -7.91 -23.32
N ASP A 431 -5.30 -7.12 -23.53
CA ASP A 431 -4.91 -6.04 -22.64
C ASP A 431 -5.94 -4.89 -22.52
N GLU A 432 -6.88 -4.81 -23.47
CA GLU A 432 -7.99 -3.84 -23.46
C GLU A 432 -9.34 -4.52 -23.21
N CYS A 433 -9.36 -5.75 -22.69
CA CYS A 433 -10.55 -6.61 -22.66
C CYS A 433 -11.00 -6.93 -21.25
N PRO A 434 -12.12 -6.36 -20.76
CA PRO A 434 -12.68 -6.68 -19.45
C PRO A 434 -12.96 -8.18 -19.25
N ILE A 435 -13.30 -8.90 -20.32
CA ILE A 435 -13.53 -10.35 -20.22
C ILE A 435 -12.23 -11.12 -20.00
N TYR A 436 -11.10 -10.69 -20.60
CA TYR A 436 -9.81 -11.29 -20.30
C TYR A 436 -9.37 -10.98 -18.87
N GLU A 437 -9.63 -9.78 -18.38
CA GLU A 437 -9.37 -9.44 -16.99
C GLU A 437 -10.11 -10.35 -16.01
N LEU A 438 -11.37 -10.78 -16.32
CA LEU A 438 -12.06 -11.77 -15.49
C LEU A 438 -11.27 -13.09 -15.40
N TYR A 439 -10.69 -13.57 -16.48
CA TYR A 439 -9.82 -14.76 -16.45
C TYR A 439 -8.56 -14.50 -15.64
N ALA A 440 -7.87 -13.41 -15.91
CA ALA A 440 -6.58 -13.11 -15.28
C ALA A 440 -6.70 -12.86 -13.78
N TYR A 441 -7.77 -12.17 -13.33
CA TYR A 441 -7.94 -11.69 -11.98
C TYR A 441 -8.77 -12.64 -11.10
N LEU A 442 -9.54 -13.56 -11.70
CA LEU A 442 -10.50 -14.36 -10.97
C LEU A 442 -10.62 -15.80 -11.48
N LEU A 443 -11.14 -15.99 -12.72
CA LEU A 443 -11.64 -17.29 -13.17
C LEU A 443 -10.55 -18.36 -13.34
N ALA A 444 -9.34 -17.96 -13.75
CA ALA A 444 -8.23 -18.91 -13.84
C ALA A 444 -7.64 -19.30 -12.46
N GLY A 445 -7.99 -18.61 -11.38
CA GLY A 445 -7.42 -18.91 -10.05
C GLY A 445 -5.90 -19.02 -10.10
N ASP A 446 -5.33 -20.06 -9.52
CA ASP A 446 -3.88 -20.33 -9.51
C ASP A 446 -3.34 -20.96 -10.81
N ASP A 447 -4.20 -21.28 -11.79
CA ASP A 447 -3.76 -21.86 -13.07
C ASP A 447 -3.30 -20.77 -14.05
N ASP A 448 -2.03 -20.38 -13.93
CA ASP A 448 -1.42 -19.40 -14.82
C ASP A 448 -1.43 -19.87 -16.29
N SER A 449 -1.34 -21.20 -16.54
CA SER A 449 -1.37 -21.75 -17.88
C SER A 449 -2.73 -21.58 -18.56
N TYR A 450 -3.81 -21.53 -17.78
CA TYR A 450 -5.13 -21.25 -18.30
C TYR A 450 -5.27 -19.78 -18.72
N ALA A 451 -4.88 -18.84 -17.86
CA ALA A 451 -4.89 -17.41 -18.19
C ALA A 451 -4.03 -17.10 -19.43
N GLU A 452 -2.82 -17.68 -19.48
CA GLU A 452 -1.89 -17.52 -20.59
C GLU A 452 -2.46 -18.09 -21.90
N ARG A 453 -3.05 -19.28 -21.87
CA ARG A 453 -3.72 -19.88 -23.03
C ARG A 453 -4.86 -19.00 -23.57
N VAL A 454 -5.70 -18.44 -22.70
CA VAL A 454 -6.77 -17.51 -23.10
C VAL A 454 -6.19 -16.28 -23.78
N TYR A 455 -5.09 -15.74 -23.27
CA TYR A 455 -4.36 -14.61 -23.83
C TYR A 455 -3.80 -14.93 -25.21
N GLU A 456 -3.07 -16.05 -25.36
CA GLU A 456 -2.44 -16.49 -26.59
C GLU A 456 -3.47 -16.80 -27.69
N GLU A 457 -4.51 -17.56 -27.36
CA GLU A 457 -5.60 -17.86 -28.31
C GLU A 457 -6.32 -16.59 -28.78
N CYS A 458 -6.50 -15.60 -27.90
CA CYS A 458 -7.09 -14.30 -28.25
C CYS A 458 -6.20 -13.52 -29.19
N THR A 459 -4.93 -13.38 -28.89
CA THR A 459 -3.94 -12.64 -29.70
C THR A 459 -3.66 -13.30 -31.01
N ALA A 460 -3.71 -14.65 -31.09
CA ALA A 460 -3.59 -15.42 -32.33
C ALA A 460 -4.85 -15.38 -33.22
N GLY A 461 -5.99 -14.91 -32.68
CA GLY A 461 -7.28 -14.93 -33.42
C GLY A 461 -8.00 -16.27 -33.43
N ASP A 462 -7.49 -17.25 -32.67
CA ASP A 462 -8.07 -18.58 -32.52
C ASP A 462 -9.31 -18.57 -31.59
N ARG A 463 -9.35 -17.64 -30.64
CA ARG A 463 -10.48 -17.42 -29.72
C ARG A 463 -11.36 -16.26 -30.17
N LEU A 464 -12.62 -16.56 -30.48
CA LEU A 464 -13.61 -15.53 -30.82
C LEU A 464 -14.29 -15.00 -29.58
N CYS A 465 -14.55 -13.69 -29.49
CA CYS A 465 -15.16 -13.04 -28.34
C CYS A 465 -16.50 -13.65 -27.90
N GLY A 466 -17.33 -14.13 -28.84
CA GLY A 466 -18.60 -14.78 -28.48
C GLY A 466 -18.42 -16.10 -27.73
N ALA A 467 -17.45 -16.93 -28.13
CA ALA A 467 -17.13 -18.17 -27.43
C ALA A 467 -16.43 -17.89 -26.10
N CYS A 468 -15.50 -16.92 -26.08
CA CYS A 468 -14.80 -16.50 -24.88
C CYS A 468 -15.77 -16.01 -23.80
N LYS A 469 -16.75 -15.15 -24.17
CA LYS A 469 -17.78 -14.67 -23.23
C LYS A 469 -18.72 -15.77 -22.75
N ALA A 470 -19.04 -16.74 -23.60
CA ALA A 470 -19.90 -17.85 -23.21
C ALA A 470 -19.21 -18.71 -22.13
N GLU A 471 -17.94 -19.05 -22.34
CA GLU A 471 -17.12 -19.79 -21.37
C GLU A 471 -16.95 -19.01 -20.07
N ALA A 472 -16.56 -17.74 -20.13
CA ALA A 472 -16.42 -16.89 -18.93
C ALA A 472 -17.74 -16.73 -18.17
N ALA A 473 -18.88 -16.70 -18.86
CA ALA A 473 -20.20 -16.61 -18.24
C ALA A 473 -20.57 -17.92 -17.49
N GLU A 474 -20.27 -19.09 -18.06
CA GLU A 474 -20.49 -20.37 -17.37
C GLU A 474 -19.61 -20.52 -16.12
N GLU A 475 -18.36 -20.07 -16.20
CA GLU A 475 -17.44 -20.08 -15.06
C GLU A 475 -17.88 -19.07 -13.99
N MET A 476 -18.34 -17.87 -14.39
CA MET A 476 -18.85 -16.87 -13.45
C MET A 476 -20.12 -17.35 -12.73
N GLU A 477 -21.04 -17.99 -13.45
CA GLU A 477 -22.25 -18.58 -12.86
C GLU A 477 -21.87 -19.62 -11.79
N THR A 478 -20.91 -20.48 -12.10
CA THR A 478 -20.38 -21.48 -11.16
C THR A 478 -19.71 -20.80 -9.95
N PHE A 479 -18.86 -19.81 -10.22
CA PHE A 479 -18.15 -19.06 -9.16
C PHE A 479 -19.13 -18.41 -8.18
N LEU A 480 -20.16 -17.71 -8.68
CA LEU A 480 -21.14 -17.05 -7.82
C LEU A 480 -21.98 -18.07 -7.03
N ALA A 481 -22.41 -19.16 -7.65
CA ALA A 481 -23.16 -20.20 -6.96
C ALA A 481 -22.34 -20.83 -5.81
N ASP A 482 -21.09 -21.20 -6.08
CA ASP A 482 -20.18 -21.77 -5.09
C ASP A 482 -19.87 -20.77 -3.96
N HIS A 483 -19.72 -19.49 -4.29
CA HIS A 483 -19.47 -18.45 -3.32
C HIS A 483 -20.66 -18.24 -2.39
N GLN A 484 -21.87 -18.16 -2.92
CA GLN A 484 -23.10 -17.98 -2.14
C GLN A 484 -23.37 -19.18 -1.24
N GLU A 485 -23.11 -20.43 -1.72
CA GLU A 485 -23.20 -21.62 -0.86
C GLU A 485 -22.23 -21.52 0.32
N ARG A 486 -20.99 -21.10 0.08
CA ARG A 486 -19.99 -20.91 1.16
C ARG A 486 -20.39 -19.80 2.12
N ARG A 487 -20.96 -18.70 1.63
CA ARG A 487 -21.47 -17.62 2.50
C ARG A 487 -22.51 -18.15 3.50
N GLU A 488 -23.46 -18.94 3.03
CA GLU A 488 -24.47 -19.55 3.95
C GLU A 488 -23.84 -20.50 4.98
N GLN A 489 -22.76 -21.19 4.60
CA GLN A 489 -21.98 -22.02 5.54
C GLN A 489 -21.23 -21.19 6.58
N MET A 490 -20.83 -19.96 6.25
CA MET A 490 -20.11 -19.06 7.17
C MET A 490 -21.03 -18.23 8.07
N ARG A 491 -22.34 -18.18 7.82
CA ARG A 491 -23.29 -17.41 8.64
C ARG A 491 -23.24 -17.80 10.13
N PRO A 492 -23.25 -19.08 10.53
CA PRO A 492 -23.08 -19.44 11.94
C PRO A 492 -21.72 -19.00 12.53
N VAL A 493 -20.66 -19.00 11.71
CA VAL A 493 -19.33 -18.57 12.15
C VAL A 493 -19.37 -17.07 12.46
N LEU A 494 -19.98 -16.26 11.58
CA LEU A 494 -20.11 -14.84 11.80
C LEU A 494 -20.96 -14.51 13.04
N GLU A 495 -22.05 -15.27 13.26
CA GLU A 495 -22.90 -15.12 14.45
C GLU A 495 -22.11 -15.41 15.75
N ASP A 496 -21.21 -16.40 15.74
CA ASP A 496 -20.40 -16.78 16.90
C ASP A 496 -19.27 -15.75 17.20
N LEU A 497 -18.89 -14.92 16.22
CA LEU A 497 -17.83 -13.90 16.40
C LEU A 497 -18.29 -12.69 17.20
N GLU A 498 -19.60 -12.57 17.53
CA GLU A 498 -20.16 -11.44 18.30
C GLU A 498 -19.66 -10.05 17.80
N ILE A 499 -19.43 -9.93 16.47
CA ILE A 499 -19.16 -8.62 15.86
C ILE A 499 -20.46 -7.86 15.91
N GLU A 500 -20.67 -7.12 16.99
CA GLU A 500 -21.96 -6.49 17.31
C GLU A 500 -22.43 -5.57 16.20
N VAL A 501 -23.61 -5.89 15.67
CA VAL A 501 -24.47 -4.91 15.03
C VAL A 501 -24.84 -3.90 16.11
N ARG A 502 -24.52 -2.63 15.92
CA ARG A 502 -24.73 -1.61 16.94
C ARG A 502 -26.15 -1.69 17.52
N PRO A 503 -26.31 -1.78 18.84
CA PRO A 503 -27.62 -1.65 19.44
C PRO A 503 -28.20 -0.27 19.12
N ASP A 504 -29.53 -0.22 18.94
CA ASP A 504 -30.33 0.97 18.63
C ASP A 504 -29.72 2.25 19.23
N ARG A 505 -29.19 3.12 18.38
CA ARG A 505 -28.78 4.46 18.81
C ARG A 505 -30.00 5.32 19.05
N ILE A 506 -30.00 5.96 20.22
CA ILE A 506 -31.00 6.96 20.65
C ILE A 506 -31.12 8.08 19.65
#